data_a06dd785f95b827f7eb5871e095bd874
#
_entry.id   a06dd785f95b827f7eb5871e095bd874
#
_cell.length_a   1.000
_cell.length_b   1.000
_cell.length_c   1.000
_cell.angle_alpha   90.00
_cell.angle_beta   90.00
_cell.angle_gamma   90.00
#
_symmetry.space_group_name_H-M   'P 1'
#
loop_
_entity.id
_entity.type
_entity.pdbx_description
1 polymer ?
#
loop_
_entity_poly.entity_id
_entity_poly.type
_entity_poly.pdbx_seq_one_letter_code
_entity_poly.pdbx_strand_id
1 'polypeptide(L)'
;MLGRRENPGEHEAMRKMKNEFMVNWDGLRTKDKERVLVLGATNRPFDLDEAVIRRFPRRLMVNLPDASNREKILKVILAKEELGQDTDLASLANMTDGYSGSDLKNLCVTAAHYPIREILEKEKKEKNVAKSEGRPEPALHGSEDVRPLSLDDFKSAHEQVCASVSSDSANMNELVQWNDLYGEGGSRKKKALSYFM
;
A
#
# COMPACT_ATOMS: atom_id res chain seq x y z
N MET A 1 19.52 -1.63 8.16
CA MET A 1 20.32 -0.75 9.03
C MET A 1 20.03 -0.97 10.51
N LEU A 2 18.79 -1.02 10.98
CA LEU A 2 18.43 -1.15 12.41
C LEU A 2 18.11 -2.58 12.88
N GLY A 3 18.53 -3.61 12.14
CA GLY A 3 18.31 -5.02 12.48
C GLY A 3 19.15 -5.50 13.67
N ARG A 4 18.87 -6.72 14.17
CA ARG A 4 19.54 -7.36 15.30
C ARG A 4 21.05 -7.37 15.14
N ARG A 5 21.77 -7.26 16.27
CA ARG A 5 23.24 -7.16 16.30
C ARG A 5 23.97 -8.48 16.01
N GLU A 6 23.26 -9.59 16.04
CA GLU A 6 23.82 -10.95 15.94
C GLU A 6 23.90 -11.50 14.50
N ASN A 7 23.83 -10.64 13.48
CA ASN A 7 23.98 -11.09 12.10
C ASN A 7 25.46 -11.39 11.81
N PRO A 8 25.85 -12.68 11.57
CA PRO A 8 27.24 -13.09 11.40
C PRO A 8 27.98 -12.46 10.21
N GLY A 9 27.25 -11.75 9.32
CA GLY A 9 27.78 -11.09 8.13
C GLY A 9 27.75 -9.55 8.18
N GLU A 10 27.45 -8.95 9.33
CA GLU A 10 27.37 -7.48 9.41
C GLU A 10 28.78 -6.86 9.40
N HIS A 11 29.09 -6.06 8.40
CA HIS A 11 30.35 -5.33 8.32
C HIS A 11 30.57 -4.43 9.53
N GLU A 12 31.78 -4.39 10.06
CA GLU A 12 32.16 -3.59 11.23
C GLU A 12 31.79 -2.10 11.09
N ALA A 13 31.89 -1.55 9.86
CA ALA A 13 31.50 -0.19 9.56
C ALA A 13 29.99 0.07 9.78
N MET A 14 29.14 -0.89 9.42
CA MET A 14 27.68 -0.80 9.65
C MET A 14 27.37 -0.85 11.15
N ARG A 15 28.10 -1.66 11.91
CA ARG A 15 27.95 -1.75 13.37
C ARG A 15 28.36 -0.44 14.05
N LYS A 16 29.46 0.18 13.61
CA LYS A 16 29.90 1.49 14.11
C LYS A 16 28.87 2.57 13.81
N MET A 17 28.36 2.64 12.59
CA MET A 17 27.33 3.60 12.18
C MET A 17 26.04 3.42 12.99
N LYS A 18 25.61 2.18 13.22
CA LYS A 18 24.45 1.86 14.04
C LYS A 18 24.61 2.35 15.47
N ASN A 19 25.78 2.08 16.06
CA ASN A 19 26.09 2.54 17.41
C ASN A 19 26.12 4.06 17.51
N GLU A 20 26.75 4.74 16.56
CA GLU A 20 26.78 6.21 16.52
C GLU A 20 25.39 6.81 16.37
N PHE A 21 24.56 6.24 15.47
CA PHE A 21 23.16 6.65 15.34
C PHE A 21 22.40 6.51 16.65
N MET A 22 22.56 5.38 17.35
CA MET A 22 21.88 5.12 18.61
C MET A 22 22.33 6.07 19.74
N VAL A 23 23.61 6.43 19.78
CA VAL A 23 24.15 7.40 20.75
C VAL A 23 23.63 8.82 20.52
N ASN A 24 23.50 9.20 19.24
CA ASN A 24 23.03 10.54 18.88
C ASN A 24 21.51 10.68 19.01
N TRP A 25 20.75 9.57 18.85
CA TRP A 25 19.29 9.61 18.90
C TRP A 25 18.75 9.82 20.32
N ASP A 26 19.26 9.07 21.30
CA ASP A 26 18.77 9.09 22.69
C ASP A 26 19.93 8.80 23.65
N GLY A 27 21.03 9.49 23.42
CA GLY A 27 22.25 9.32 24.20
C GLY A 27 22.58 10.54 25.07
N LEU A 28 23.68 10.42 25.79
CA LEU A 28 24.22 11.48 26.66
C LEU A 28 24.52 12.82 25.97
N ARG A 29 24.50 12.85 24.62
CA ARG A 29 24.75 14.05 23.82
C ARG A 29 23.50 14.79 23.38
N THR A 30 22.31 14.16 23.52
CA THR A 30 21.03 14.78 23.15
C THR A 30 20.68 15.88 24.16
N LYS A 31 20.44 17.09 23.68
CA LYS A 31 20.01 18.21 24.51
C LYS A 31 18.50 18.30 24.50
N ASP A 32 17.87 18.50 25.65
CA ASP A 32 16.41 18.65 25.83
C ASP A 32 15.79 19.76 24.94
N LYS A 33 16.61 20.65 24.40
CA LYS A 33 16.19 21.74 23.51
C LYS A 33 16.05 21.34 22.04
N GLU A 34 16.53 20.17 21.65
CA GLU A 34 16.47 19.70 20.26
C GLU A 34 15.09 19.15 19.96
N ARG A 35 14.40 19.76 19.00
CA ARG A 35 13.07 19.35 18.55
C ARG A 35 13.19 18.40 17.35
N VAL A 36 13.64 17.17 17.57
CA VAL A 36 13.79 16.15 16.54
C VAL A 36 12.75 15.06 16.74
N LEU A 37 11.97 14.76 15.70
CA LEU A 37 11.08 13.62 15.64
C LEU A 37 11.68 12.57 14.69
N VAL A 38 11.84 11.34 15.20
CA VAL A 38 12.28 10.20 14.38
C VAL A 38 11.06 9.34 14.06
N LEU A 39 10.78 9.15 12.77
CA LEU A 39 9.76 8.26 12.26
C LEU A 39 10.42 7.07 11.56
N GLY A 40 10.04 5.86 11.94
CA GLY A 40 10.46 4.62 11.30
C GLY A 40 9.27 3.83 10.77
N ALA A 41 9.43 3.19 9.62
CA ALA A 41 8.45 2.26 9.08
C ALA A 41 9.15 0.94 8.68
N THR A 42 8.52 -0.19 8.96
CA THR A 42 9.04 -1.52 8.63
C THR A 42 7.91 -2.52 8.44
N ASN A 43 8.09 -3.45 7.49
CA ASN A 43 7.24 -4.64 7.33
C ASN A 43 7.81 -5.86 8.09
N ARG A 44 8.98 -5.72 8.74
CA ARG A 44 9.67 -6.80 9.45
C ARG A 44 10.08 -6.34 10.85
N PRO A 45 9.11 -6.10 11.74
CA PRO A 45 9.39 -5.52 13.05
C PRO A 45 10.15 -6.50 13.99
N PHE A 46 10.03 -7.81 13.79
CA PHE A 46 10.80 -8.81 14.55
C PHE A 46 12.30 -8.79 14.25
N ASP A 47 12.72 -8.24 13.11
CA ASP A 47 14.14 -8.08 12.76
C ASP A 47 14.79 -6.88 13.48
N LEU A 48 14.01 -6.02 14.15
CA LEU A 48 14.54 -4.85 14.83
C LEU A 48 15.31 -5.24 16.11
N ASP A 49 16.40 -4.49 16.36
CA ASP A 49 17.13 -4.56 17.63
C ASP A 49 16.25 -4.03 18.79
N GLU A 50 16.25 -4.71 19.92
CA GLU A 50 15.45 -4.29 21.08
C GLU A 50 15.77 -2.87 21.56
N ALA A 51 17.03 -2.43 21.41
CA ALA A 51 17.44 -1.10 21.77
C ALA A 51 16.78 -0.05 20.85
N VAL A 52 16.49 -0.40 19.59
CA VAL A 52 15.72 0.42 18.66
C VAL A 52 14.25 0.45 19.08
N ILE A 53 13.67 -0.71 19.38
CA ILE A 53 12.26 -0.81 19.83
C ILE A 53 12.00 0.04 21.07
N ARG A 54 12.95 0.09 22.03
CA ARG A 54 12.82 0.90 23.24
C ARG A 54 12.79 2.41 22.96
N ARG A 55 13.44 2.87 21.89
CA ARG A 55 13.49 4.28 21.49
C ARG A 55 12.30 4.76 20.69
N PHE A 56 11.46 3.83 20.22
CA PHE A 56 10.17 4.13 19.62
C PHE A 56 9.06 3.90 20.65
N PRO A 57 8.69 4.89 21.46
CA PRO A 57 7.64 4.74 22.47
C PRO A 57 6.25 4.58 21.83
N ARG A 58 6.05 5.18 20.65
CA ARG A 58 4.82 5.08 19.86
C ARG A 58 5.01 4.06 18.76
N ARG A 59 4.11 3.07 18.70
CA ARG A 59 4.18 1.95 17.73
C ARG A 59 2.80 1.67 17.21
N LEU A 60 2.60 2.03 15.96
CA LEU A 60 1.31 1.94 15.29
C LEU A 60 1.38 0.89 14.19
N MET A 61 0.45 -0.03 14.17
CA MET A 61 0.26 -0.94 13.06
C MET A 61 -0.65 -0.27 12.03
N VAL A 62 -0.21 -0.27 10.78
CA VAL A 62 -1.04 0.15 9.65
C VAL A 62 -1.60 -1.10 9.00
N ASN A 63 -2.89 -1.35 9.23
CA ASN A 63 -3.60 -2.49 8.66
C ASN A 63 -4.00 -2.26 7.21
N LEU A 64 -4.49 -3.32 6.55
CA LEU A 64 -5.21 -3.17 5.30
C LEU A 64 -6.42 -2.24 5.52
N PRO A 65 -6.79 -1.45 4.50
CA PRO A 65 -7.89 -0.49 4.63
C PRO A 65 -9.24 -1.22 4.73
N ASP A 66 -10.10 -0.76 5.63
CA ASP A 66 -11.51 -1.14 5.68
C ASP A 66 -12.29 -0.55 4.49
N ALA A 67 -13.57 -0.94 4.33
CA ALA A 67 -14.39 -0.49 3.20
C ALA A 67 -14.48 1.05 3.10
N SER A 68 -14.62 1.75 4.23
CA SER A 68 -14.69 3.21 4.28
C SER A 68 -13.36 3.86 3.83
N ASN A 69 -12.24 3.30 4.24
CA ASN A 69 -10.93 3.79 3.82
C ASN A 69 -10.62 3.41 2.37
N ARG A 70 -11.05 2.22 1.88
CA ARG A 70 -10.94 1.87 0.46
C ARG A 70 -11.72 2.84 -0.43
N GLU A 71 -12.94 3.22 -0.04
CA GLU A 71 -13.71 4.24 -0.74
C GLU A 71 -12.95 5.58 -0.84
N LYS A 72 -12.35 6.04 0.27
CA LYS A 72 -11.54 7.26 0.27
C LYS A 72 -10.31 7.15 -0.64
N ILE A 73 -9.64 5.99 -0.63
CA ILE A 73 -8.50 5.73 -1.50
C ILE A 73 -8.92 5.76 -2.97
N LEU A 74 -10.00 5.07 -3.32
CA LEU A 74 -10.56 5.07 -4.67
C LEU A 74 -10.92 6.49 -5.12
N LYS A 75 -11.56 7.27 -4.26
CA LYS A 75 -11.88 8.68 -4.53
C LYS A 75 -10.65 9.53 -4.85
N VAL A 76 -9.54 9.29 -4.16
CA VAL A 76 -8.27 10.00 -4.44
C VAL A 76 -7.65 9.54 -5.74
N ILE A 77 -7.62 8.23 -6.01
CA ILE A 77 -7.03 7.67 -7.23
C ILE A 77 -7.81 8.14 -8.47
N LEU A 78 -9.13 8.10 -8.39
CA LEU A 78 -10.03 8.42 -9.51
C LEU A 78 -10.42 9.91 -9.59
N ALA A 79 -9.81 10.77 -8.77
CA ALA A 79 -10.17 12.20 -8.71
C ALA A 79 -10.00 12.98 -10.03
N LYS A 80 -9.20 12.45 -10.96
CA LYS A 80 -8.92 13.07 -12.27
C LYS A 80 -9.57 12.32 -13.43
N GLU A 81 -10.26 11.22 -13.14
CA GLU A 81 -10.87 10.35 -14.14
C GLU A 81 -12.37 10.68 -14.28
N GLU A 82 -12.89 10.57 -15.49
CA GLU A 82 -14.31 10.68 -15.75
C GLU A 82 -15.02 9.36 -15.44
N LEU A 83 -15.93 9.38 -14.47
CA LEU A 83 -16.71 8.22 -14.04
C LEU A 83 -18.12 8.29 -14.65
N GLY A 84 -18.60 7.15 -15.09
CA GLY A 84 -19.98 6.97 -15.51
C GLY A 84 -20.95 7.14 -14.33
N GLN A 85 -22.20 7.48 -14.64
CA GLN A 85 -23.25 7.70 -13.61
C GLN A 85 -23.58 6.44 -12.80
N ASP A 86 -23.26 5.27 -13.33
CA ASP A 86 -23.44 3.95 -12.73
C ASP A 86 -22.33 3.55 -11.77
N THR A 87 -21.25 4.33 -11.70
CA THR A 87 -20.06 3.99 -10.89
C THR A 87 -20.22 4.49 -9.46
N ASP A 88 -20.56 3.56 -8.55
CA ASP A 88 -20.64 3.83 -7.12
C ASP A 88 -19.37 3.35 -6.40
N LEU A 89 -18.63 4.30 -5.81
CA LEU A 89 -17.37 4.03 -5.11
C LEU A 89 -17.57 3.19 -3.84
N ALA A 90 -18.73 3.27 -3.19
CA ALA A 90 -19.03 2.46 -2.02
C ALA A 90 -19.22 0.99 -2.42
N SER A 91 -19.90 0.72 -3.53
CA SER A 91 -20.00 -0.62 -4.11
C SER A 91 -18.65 -1.20 -4.50
N LEU A 92 -17.77 -0.40 -5.14
CA LEU A 92 -16.40 -0.80 -5.47
C LEU A 92 -15.57 -1.11 -4.22
N ALA A 93 -15.69 -0.30 -3.17
CA ALA A 93 -15.02 -0.53 -1.91
C ALA A 93 -15.45 -1.84 -1.23
N ASN A 94 -16.75 -2.19 -1.31
CA ASN A 94 -17.26 -3.46 -0.79
C ASN A 94 -16.80 -4.67 -1.60
N MET A 95 -16.69 -4.54 -2.92
CA MET A 95 -16.24 -5.60 -3.82
C MET A 95 -14.75 -5.93 -3.65
N THR A 96 -13.95 -4.96 -3.20
CA THR A 96 -12.48 -5.06 -3.10
C THR A 96 -12.01 -5.40 -1.68
N ASP A 97 -12.71 -6.31 -0.99
CA ASP A 97 -12.28 -6.70 0.35
C ASP A 97 -10.88 -7.32 0.36
N GLY A 98 -10.09 -7.00 1.38
CA GLY A 98 -8.69 -7.45 1.49
C GLY A 98 -7.68 -6.73 0.57
N TYR A 99 -8.10 -5.79 -0.29
CA TYR A 99 -7.18 -5.07 -1.16
C TYR A 99 -6.35 -4.04 -0.40
N SER A 100 -5.06 -4.00 -0.72
CA SER A 100 -4.16 -2.92 -0.32
C SER A 100 -4.37 -1.67 -1.18
N GLY A 101 -3.77 -0.54 -0.79
CA GLY A 101 -3.79 0.66 -1.63
C GLY A 101 -3.14 0.46 -3.00
N SER A 102 -2.14 -0.41 -3.10
CA SER A 102 -1.50 -0.78 -4.36
C SER A 102 -2.43 -1.61 -5.25
N ASP A 103 -3.17 -2.54 -4.67
CA ASP A 103 -4.13 -3.37 -5.41
C ASP A 103 -5.27 -2.52 -5.95
N LEU A 104 -5.80 -1.59 -5.14
CA LEU A 104 -6.82 -0.63 -5.59
C LEU A 104 -6.31 0.24 -6.74
N LYS A 105 -5.05 0.68 -6.70
CA LYS A 105 -4.45 1.41 -7.81
C LYS A 105 -4.35 0.54 -9.05
N ASN A 106 -3.89 -0.70 -8.93
CA ASN A 106 -3.80 -1.64 -10.05
C ASN A 106 -5.18 -1.93 -10.66
N LEU A 107 -6.21 -2.08 -9.82
CA LEU A 107 -7.60 -2.24 -10.26
C LEU A 107 -8.04 -1.04 -11.11
N CYS A 108 -7.82 0.19 -10.63
CA CYS A 108 -8.19 1.40 -11.36
C CYS A 108 -7.45 1.52 -12.69
N VAL A 109 -6.13 1.23 -12.72
CA VAL A 109 -5.34 1.24 -13.95
C VAL A 109 -5.83 0.18 -14.94
N THR A 110 -6.14 -1.03 -14.46
CA THR A 110 -6.68 -2.09 -15.32
C THR A 110 -8.04 -1.70 -15.89
N ALA A 111 -8.93 -1.13 -15.07
CA ALA A 111 -10.23 -0.63 -15.52
C ALA A 111 -10.07 0.47 -16.58
N ALA A 112 -9.14 1.42 -16.38
CA ALA A 112 -8.89 2.50 -17.33
C ALA A 112 -8.36 2.02 -18.71
N HIS A 113 -7.82 0.84 -18.79
CA HIS A 113 -7.38 0.26 -20.06
C HIS A 113 -8.56 -0.20 -20.97
N TYR A 114 -9.76 -0.49 -20.42
CA TYR A 114 -10.86 -1.00 -21.23
C TYR A 114 -11.38 0.03 -22.25
N PRO A 115 -11.72 1.27 -21.88
CA PRO A 115 -12.14 2.28 -22.85
C PRO A 115 -11.08 2.54 -23.92
N ILE A 116 -9.80 2.52 -23.55
CA ILE A 116 -8.69 2.70 -24.51
C ILE A 116 -8.61 1.54 -25.48
N ARG A 117 -8.76 0.29 -25.00
CA ARG A 117 -8.78 -0.89 -25.88
C ARG A 117 -9.95 -0.86 -26.86
N GLU A 118 -11.12 -0.41 -26.44
CA GLU A 118 -12.28 -0.27 -27.30
C GLU A 118 -12.00 0.68 -28.47
N ILE A 119 -11.36 1.83 -28.21
CA ILE A 119 -10.96 2.77 -29.25
C ILE A 119 -9.96 2.13 -30.21
N LEU A 120 -8.92 1.49 -29.70
CA LEU A 120 -7.91 0.81 -30.53
C LEU A 120 -8.51 -0.29 -31.41
N GLU A 121 -9.47 -1.05 -30.88
CA GLU A 121 -10.19 -2.06 -31.66
C GLU A 121 -11.09 -1.42 -32.73
N LYS A 122 -11.74 -0.31 -32.41
CA LYS A 122 -12.54 0.46 -33.36
C LYS A 122 -11.68 0.98 -34.50
N GLU A 123 -10.56 1.63 -34.18
CA GLU A 123 -9.59 2.11 -35.18
C GLU A 123 -9.08 0.98 -36.09
N LYS A 124 -8.77 -0.18 -35.49
CA LYS A 124 -8.32 -1.34 -36.23
C LYS A 124 -9.39 -1.86 -37.20
N LYS A 125 -10.64 -1.88 -36.77
CA LYS A 125 -11.78 -2.26 -37.63
C LYS A 125 -11.97 -1.25 -38.76
N GLU A 126 -11.95 0.04 -38.47
CA GLU A 126 -12.09 1.12 -39.46
C GLU A 126 -10.97 1.13 -40.49
N LYS A 127 -9.72 0.94 -40.05
CA LYS A 127 -8.57 0.74 -40.98
C LYS A 127 -8.71 -0.45 -41.89
N ASN A 128 -9.17 -1.57 -41.37
CA ASN A 128 -9.38 -2.80 -42.19
C ASN A 128 -10.49 -2.57 -43.23
N VAL A 129 -11.58 -1.91 -42.85
CA VAL A 129 -12.67 -1.57 -43.78
C VAL A 129 -12.18 -0.60 -44.84
N ALA A 130 -11.48 0.48 -44.46
CA ALA A 130 -10.94 1.45 -45.41
C ALA A 130 -9.99 0.77 -46.42
N LYS A 131 -9.15 -0.16 -45.95
CA LYS A 131 -8.24 -0.93 -46.79
C LYS A 131 -8.98 -1.85 -47.81
N SER A 132 -10.06 -2.49 -47.36
CA SER A 132 -10.88 -3.36 -48.26
C SER A 132 -11.65 -2.57 -49.31
N GLU A 133 -12.00 -1.33 -49.01
CA GLU A 133 -12.76 -0.44 -49.90
C GLU A 133 -11.88 0.54 -50.71
N GLY A 134 -10.54 0.46 -50.55
CA GLY A 134 -9.61 1.34 -51.27
C GLY A 134 -9.70 2.82 -50.86
N ARG A 135 -10.24 3.11 -49.66
CA ARG A 135 -10.34 4.47 -49.11
C ARG A 135 -9.07 4.86 -48.38
N PRO A 136 -8.79 6.17 -48.24
CA PRO A 136 -7.69 6.64 -47.38
C PRO A 136 -7.92 6.20 -45.93
N GLU A 137 -6.82 6.00 -45.20
CA GLU A 137 -6.90 5.64 -43.78
C GLU A 137 -7.67 6.72 -42.99
N PRO A 138 -8.59 6.31 -42.07
CA PRO A 138 -9.31 7.26 -41.20
C PRO A 138 -8.35 7.96 -40.25
N ALA A 139 -8.75 9.13 -39.77
CA ALA A 139 -8.02 9.82 -38.72
C ALA A 139 -8.03 9.02 -37.42
N LEU A 140 -6.96 9.13 -36.65
CA LEU A 140 -6.88 8.51 -35.32
C LEU A 140 -7.83 9.21 -34.34
N HIS A 141 -8.45 8.42 -33.49
CA HIS A 141 -9.26 8.95 -32.39
C HIS A 141 -8.42 9.70 -31.36
N GLY A 142 -8.97 10.76 -30.78
CA GLY A 142 -8.31 11.54 -29.74
C GLY A 142 -8.67 11.09 -28.31
N SER A 143 -8.05 11.72 -27.32
CA SER A 143 -8.41 11.52 -25.91
C SER A 143 -9.86 11.88 -25.58
N GLU A 144 -10.47 12.74 -26.37
CA GLU A 144 -11.86 13.18 -26.21
C GLU A 144 -12.90 12.11 -26.61
N ASP A 145 -12.45 11.10 -27.38
CA ASP A 145 -13.29 9.96 -27.79
C ASP A 145 -13.32 8.85 -26.75
N VAL A 146 -12.54 8.95 -25.69
CA VAL A 146 -12.49 7.96 -24.60
C VAL A 146 -13.74 8.11 -23.74
N ARG A 147 -14.56 7.06 -23.68
CA ARG A 147 -15.74 7.08 -22.80
C ARG A 147 -15.37 7.09 -21.32
N PRO A 148 -16.24 7.60 -20.44
CA PRO A 148 -16.10 7.51 -19.00
C PRO A 148 -15.99 6.05 -18.53
N LEU A 149 -15.34 5.84 -17.38
CA LEU A 149 -15.21 4.54 -16.74
C LEU A 149 -16.55 4.07 -16.17
N SER A 150 -16.97 2.88 -16.56
CA SER A 150 -18.23 2.25 -16.10
C SER A 150 -17.96 1.26 -14.96
N LEU A 151 -19.01 0.93 -14.22
CA LEU A 151 -18.93 -0.12 -13.18
C LEU A 151 -18.50 -1.48 -13.75
N ASP A 152 -18.86 -1.79 -15.00
CA ASP A 152 -18.52 -3.05 -15.63
C ASP A 152 -17.01 -3.15 -15.98
N ASP A 153 -16.35 -2.03 -16.28
CA ASP A 153 -14.88 -2.00 -16.42
C ASP A 153 -14.19 -2.40 -15.12
N PHE A 154 -14.68 -1.92 -13.98
CA PHE A 154 -14.15 -2.29 -12.68
C PHE A 154 -14.45 -3.74 -12.30
N LYS A 155 -15.63 -4.28 -12.65
CA LYS A 155 -15.93 -5.70 -12.44
C LYS A 155 -14.99 -6.58 -13.25
N SER A 156 -14.81 -6.26 -14.53
CA SER A 156 -13.90 -7.00 -15.41
C SER A 156 -12.44 -6.88 -14.95
N ALA A 157 -12.03 -5.71 -14.45
CA ALA A 157 -10.72 -5.52 -13.86
C ALA A 157 -10.56 -6.32 -12.54
N HIS A 158 -11.60 -6.43 -11.73
CA HIS A 158 -11.58 -7.19 -10.48
C HIS A 158 -11.38 -8.70 -10.72
N GLU A 159 -11.88 -9.25 -11.84
CA GLU A 159 -11.61 -10.63 -12.22
C GLU A 159 -10.13 -10.90 -12.56
N GLN A 160 -9.39 -9.86 -12.94
CA GLN A 160 -7.97 -9.96 -13.33
C GLN A 160 -7.01 -9.59 -12.19
N VAL A 161 -7.43 -8.69 -11.31
CA VAL A 161 -6.60 -8.17 -10.22
C VAL A 161 -7.03 -8.83 -8.91
N CYS A 162 -6.16 -9.67 -8.37
CA CYS A 162 -6.36 -10.27 -7.05
C CYS A 162 -5.67 -9.45 -5.96
N ALA A 163 -6.13 -9.59 -4.72
CA ALA A 163 -5.43 -9.05 -3.55
C ALA A 163 -4.00 -9.61 -3.49
N SER A 164 -3.00 -8.73 -3.44
CA SER A 164 -1.58 -9.12 -3.39
C SER A 164 -1.15 -9.61 -2.01
N VAL A 165 -1.89 -9.23 -0.98
CA VAL A 165 -1.65 -9.61 0.42
C VAL A 165 -2.84 -10.38 0.93
N SER A 166 -2.63 -11.64 1.32
CA SER A 166 -3.64 -12.38 2.06
C SER A 166 -3.62 -11.96 3.53
N SER A 167 -4.80 -11.70 4.11
CA SER A 167 -4.97 -11.48 5.55
C SER A 167 -4.39 -12.62 6.39
N ASP A 168 -4.38 -13.84 5.84
CA ASP A 168 -3.89 -15.06 6.48
C ASP A 168 -2.43 -15.37 6.14
N SER A 169 -1.74 -14.47 5.45
CA SER A 169 -0.33 -14.67 5.14
C SER A 169 0.53 -14.70 6.41
N ALA A 170 1.60 -15.52 6.41
CA ALA A 170 2.53 -15.61 7.53
C ALA A 170 3.06 -14.23 7.96
N ASN A 171 3.38 -13.38 6.99
CA ASN A 171 3.85 -12.02 7.24
C ASN A 171 2.81 -11.14 7.96
N MET A 172 1.54 -11.24 7.59
CA MET A 172 0.47 -10.48 8.25
C MET A 172 0.25 -10.98 9.67
N ASN A 173 0.26 -12.29 9.88
CA ASN A 173 0.16 -12.90 11.21
C ASN A 173 1.33 -12.50 12.12
N GLU A 174 2.55 -12.44 11.60
CA GLU A 174 3.71 -11.92 12.33
C GLU A 174 3.53 -10.46 12.73
N LEU A 175 3.01 -9.61 11.84
CA LEU A 175 2.76 -8.20 12.14
C LEU A 175 1.69 -8.04 13.23
N VAL A 176 0.60 -8.80 13.15
CA VAL A 176 -0.47 -8.81 14.18
C VAL A 176 0.11 -9.27 15.52
N GLN A 177 0.86 -10.38 15.53
CA GLN A 177 1.49 -10.89 16.75
C GLN A 177 2.45 -9.87 17.37
N TRP A 178 3.25 -9.20 16.54
CA TRP A 178 4.15 -8.16 17.04
C TRP A 178 3.39 -6.95 17.60
N ASN A 179 2.30 -6.55 16.95
CA ASN A 179 1.44 -5.48 17.44
C ASN A 179 0.79 -5.82 18.79
N ASP A 180 0.35 -7.08 18.97
CA ASP A 180 -0.20 -7.56 20.24
C ASP A 180 0.83 -7.56 21.36
N LEU A 181 2.10 -7.80 21.05
CA LEU A 181 3.19 -7.80 22.03
C LEU A 181 3.72 -6.40 22.34
N TYR A 182 3.86 -5.54 21.35
CA TYR A 182 4.62 -4.29 21.45
C TYR A 182 3.86 -3.05 21.01
N GLY A 183 2.73 -3.18 20.28
CA GLY A 183 1.96 -2.08 19.71
C GLY A 183 1.14 -1.30 20.75
N GLU A 184 0.63 -0.15 20.33
CA GLU A 184 -0.36 0.60 21.11
C GLU A 184 -1.71 -0.12 21.04
N GLY A 185 -2.29 -0.40 22.19
CA GLY A 185 -3.51 -1.23 22.32
C GLY A 185 -3.23 -2.73 22.41
N GLY A 186 -1.98 -3.15 22.20
CA GLY A 186 -1.56 -4.50 22.47
C GLY A 186 -1.67 -4.83 23.97
N SER A 187 -2.16 -6.02 24.26
CA SER A 187 -2.34 -6.51 25.62
C SER A 187 -1.01 -6.88 26.25
N ARG A 188 -0.14 -5.90 26.54
CA ARG A 188 0.82 -6.08 27.62
C ARG A 188 -0.03 -6.20 28.89
N LYS A 189 -0.53 -7.38 29.17
CA LYS A 189 -0.99 -7.73 30.50
C LYS A 189 0.18 -7.37 31.43
N LYS A 190 0.03 -6.30 32.18
CA LYS A 190 0.90 -6.03 33.33
C LYS A 190 0.78 -7.29 34.15
N LYS A 191 1.76 -8.23 34.04
CA LYS A 191 1.95 -9.23 35.08
C LYS A 191 2.17 -8.40 36.32
N ALA A 192 1.20 -8.40 37.22
CA ALA A 192 1.43 -7.90 38.56
C ALA A 192 2.64 -8.69 39.06
N LEU A 193 3.76 -8.01 39.19
CA LEU A 193 4.91 -8.54 39.90
C LEU A 193 4.43 -8.68 41.34
N SER A 194 3.98 -9.87 41.72
CA SER A 194 3.79 -10.19 43.13
C SER A 194 5.20 -10.38 43.72
N TYR A 195 5.81 -9.26 44.10
CA TYR A 195 6.87 -9.29 45.07
C TYR A 195 6.17 -9.36 46.41
N PHE A 196 6.54 -10.36 47.19
CA PHE A 196 6.08 -10.68 48.55
C PHE A 196 4.89 -11.66 48.64
N MET A 197 5.25 -12.95 48.70
CA MET A 197 4.94 -13.80 49.85
C MET A 197 6.22 -14.22 50.51
#